data_7b78bfab11281ae1b904ae293724377f
#
_entry.id   7b78bfab11281ae1b904ae293724377f
#
_cell.length_a   1.000
_cell.length_b   1.000
_cell.length_c   1.000
_cell.angle_alpha   90.00
_cell.angle_beta   90.00
_cell.angle_gamma   90.00
#
_symmetry.space_group_name_H-M   'P 1'
#
loop_
_entity.id
_entity.type
_entity.pdbx_description
1 polymer ?
#
loop_
_entity_poly.entity_id
_entity_poly.type
_entity_poly.pdbx_seq_one_letter_code
_entity_poly.pdbx_strand_id
1 'polypeptide(L)'
;MGELTIAKSAGFCFGVTRAVNMVYEAIEKENVPIYTYGPIIHNDEVVKDMEKNGVTVINDLDELSSHEKGVMIIRSHGISKAEYDRIKNCGFEVLNATCPFVSKIHRYVEVYSSKGYDILIVGSPKHPEVCGIKGWADEKCHVTIINSPEDAENYMKNSTKKLCIVSQTTFNYNKFQDIVEIIAKKGYDITVLNTICNATEVRQTEARKVAQCSDVMIVIGDRHSSNTQKLFEICKNECKNTYYIQTSDEMDYTQIRSNNNVGITAGASTPNNIIEEVSKNVRNEL
;
A
#
# COMPACT_ATOMS: atom_id res chain seq x y z
N MET A 1 2.83 11.18 -35.38
CA MET A 1 2.99 9.86 -34.73
C MET A 1 2.83 10.09 -33.25
N GLY A 2 2.01 9.28 -32.59
CA GLY A 2 1.86 9.34 -31.15
C GLY A 2 3.13 8.90 -30.43
N GLU A 3 3.20 9.19 -29.14
CA GLU A 3 4.34 8.84 -28.30
C GLU A 3 3.87 8.02 -27.09
N LEU A 4 4.64 7.00 -26.73
CA LEU A 4 4.42 6.22 -25.50
C LEU A 4 5.39 6.68 -24.41
N THR A 5 4.84 7.22 -23.32
CA THR A 5 5.59 7.59 -22.10
C THR A 5 5.25 6.64 -20.97
N ILE A 6 6.25 5.93 -20.46
CA ILE A 6 6.10 5.06 -19.27
C ILE A 6 6.73 5.77 -18.08
N ALA A 7 5.96 5.88 -16.97
CA ALA A 7 6.49 6.43 -15.73
C ALA A 7 7.67 5.57 -15.22
N LYS A 8 8.81 6.21 -14.93
CA LYS A 8 10.03 5.53 -14.46
C LYS A 8 9.83 4.81 -13.12
N SER A 9 8.93 5.32 -12.30
CA SER A 9 8.58 4.73 -11.00
C SER A 9 7.52 3.61 -11.11
N ALA A 10 7.02 3.26 -12.32
CA ALA A 10 6.06 2.18 -12.49
C ALA A 10 6.63 0.84 -12.02
N GLY A 11 5.79 0.01 -11.36
CA GLY A 11 6.17 -1.33 -10.93
C GLY A 11 6.62 -1.43 -9.47
N PHE A 12 7.23 -2.56 -9.10
CA PHE A 12 7.56 -2.87 -7.72
C PHE A 12 8.39 -1.78 -7.02
N CYS A 13 7.95 -1.38 -5.82
CA CYS A 13 8.79 -0.58 -4.93
C CYS A 13 9.74 -1.46 -4.11
N PHE A 14 10.73 -0.84 -3.46
CA PHE A 14 11.68 -1.53 -2.60
C PHE A 14 11.01 -2.46 -1.58
N GLY A 15 9.96 -1.98 -0.88
CA GLY A 15 9.26 -2.76 0.14
C GLY A 15 8.57 -3.99 -0.42
N VAL A 16 7.94 -3.85 -1.59
CA VAL A 16 7.29 -4.96 -2.32
C VAL A 16 8.34 -5.95 -2.84
N THR A 17 9.38 -5.48 -3.52
CA THR A 17 10.46 -6.35 -4.01
C THR A 17 11.05 -7.18 -2.88
N ARG A 18 11.35 -6.55 -1.73
CA ARG A 18 11.87 -7.23 -0.55
C ARG A 18 10.92 -8.32 -0.05
N ALA A 19 9.63 -8.02 0.05
CA ALA A 19 8.64 -8.97 0.55
C ALA A 19 8.45 -10.17 -0.39
N VAL A 20 8.37 -9.92 -1.69
CA VAL A 20 8.24 -10.95 -2.74
C VAL A 20 9.49 -11.85 -2.76
N ASN A 21 10.68 -11.26 -2.77
CA ASN A 21 11.94 -12.03 -2.75
C ASN A 21 12.06 -12.90 -1.50
N MET A 22 11.65 -12.41 -0.33
CA MET A 22 11.67 -13.19 0.91
C MET A 22 10.81 -14.46 0.82
N VAL A 23 9.65 -14.40 0.14
CA VAL A 23 8.80 -15.57 -0.08
C VAL A 23 9.49 -16.57 -1.01
N TYR A 24 10.00 -16.12 -2.16
CA TYR A 24 10.69 -17.02 -3.11
C TYR A 24 11.97 -17.60 -2.52
N GLU A 25 12.73 -16.83 -1.74
CA GLU A 25 13.89 -17.35 -1.00
C GLU A 25 13.49 -18.42 0.02
N ALA A 26 12.34 -18.26 0.69
CA ALA A 26 11.84 -19.28 1.60
C ALA A 26 11.43 -20.56 0.82
N ILE A 27 10.74 -20.43 -0.33
CA ILE A 27 10.38 -21.56 -1.21
C ILE A 27 11.62 -22.38 -1.61
N GLU A 28 12.74 -21.69 -1.91
CA GLU A 28 13.97 -22.36 -2.35
C GLU A 28 14.77 -23.02 -1.21
N LYS A 29 14.69 -22.46 0.00
CA LYS A 29 15.58 -22.85 1.12
C LYS A 29 14.92 -23.77 2.13
N GLU A 30 13.61 -23.64 2.32
CA GLU A 30 12.91 -24.33 3.40
C GLU A 30 12.34 -25.67 2.93
N ASN A 31 12.48 -26.69 3.79
CA ASN A 31 11.87 -28.01 3.58
C ASN A 31 10.63 -28.23 4.46
N VAL A 32 10.04 -27.16 4.95
CA VAL A 32 8.85 -27.14 5.80
C VAL A 32 7.74 -26.34 5.14
N PRO A 33 6.48 -26.48 5.57
CA PRO A 33 5.39 -25.71 5.01
C PRO A 33 5.62 -24.19 5.14
N ILE A 34 5.28 -23.46 4.09
CA ILE A 34 5.42 -22.00 4.02
C ILE A 34 4.05 -21.35 3.99
N TYR A 35 3.86 -20.42 4.89
CA TYR A 35 2.63 -19.67 5.02
C TYR A 35 2.86 -18.17 4.91
N THR A 36 1.87 -17.44 4.41
CA THR A 36 1.81 -15.98 4.58
C THR A 36 0.60 -15.61 5.42
N TYR A 37 0.75 -14.65 6.32
CA TYR A 37 -0.40 -14.12 7.05
C TYR A 37 -1.03 -12.97 6.25
N GLY A 38 -2.13 -13.30 5.58
CA GLY A 38 -2.74 -12.52 4.52
C GLY A 38 -1.91 -12.49 3.24
N PRO A 39 -2.42 -11.93 2.15
CA PRO A 39 -1.66 -11.79 0.91
C PRO A 39 -0.41 -10.94 1.14
N ILE A 40 0.74 -11.43 0.66
CA ILE A 40 2.05 -10.79 0.90
C ILE A 40 2.09 -9.33 0.40
N ILE A 41 1.39 -9.09 -0.71
CA ILE A 41 1.15 -7.78 -1.35
C ILE A 41 -0.26 -7.78 -1.94
N HIS A 42 -0.79 -6.62 -2.30
CA HIS A 42 -2.04 -6.51 -3.07
C HIS A 42 -1.73 -6.70 -4.57
N ASN A 43 -1.62 -7.95 -4.99
CA ASN A 43 -1.56 -8.37 -6.38
C ASN A 43 -1.90 -9.86 -6.47
N ASP A 44 -3.10 -10.16 -7.00
CA ASP A 44 -3.64 -11.52 -7.06
C ASP A 44 -2.79 -12.44 -7.92
N GLU A 45 -2.21 -11.96 -9.02
CA GLU A 45 -1.38 -12.79 -9.90
C GLU A 45 -0.10 -13.26 -9.20
N VAL A 46 0.53 -12.38 -8.43
CA VAL A 46 1.72 -12.72 -7.63
C VAL A 46 1.36 -13.71 -6.53
N VAL A 47 0.22 -13.50 -5.84
CA VAL A 47 -0.23 -14.41 -4.78
C VAL A 47 -0.55 -15.78 -5.34
N LYS A 48 -1.28 -15.89 -6.46
CA LYS A 48 -1.58 -17.14 -7.15
C LYS A 48 -0.31 -17.88 -7.60
N ASP A 49 0.70 -17.15 -8.06
CA ASP A 49 1.97 -17.77 -8.45
C ASP A 49 2.69 -18.38 -7.23
N MET A 50 2.69 -17.67 -6.09
CA MET A 50 3.24 -18.21 -4.83
C MET A 50 2.46 -19.45 -4.35
N GLU A 51 1.14 -19.44 -4.43
CA GLU A 51 0.29 -20.58 -4.08
C GLU A 51 0.58 -21.81 -4.96
N LYS A 52 0.79 -21.62 -6.27
CA LYS A 52 1.24 -22.70 -7.19
C LYS A 52 2.61 -23.26 -6.80
N ASN A 53 3.45 -22.48 -6.15
CA ASN A 53 4.76 -22.88 -5.65
C ASN A 53 4.71 -23.40 -4.20
N GLY A 54 3.51 -23.71 -3.67
CA GLY A 54 3.34 -24.38 -2.38
C GLY A 54 3.19 -23.47 -1.16
N VAL A 55 3.05 -22.17 -1.36
CA VAL A 55 2.77 -21.24 -0.25
C VAL A 55 1.27 -21.26 0.06
N THR A 56 0.91 -21.27 1.35
CA THR A 56 -0.48 -21.18 1.79
C THR A 56 -0.76 -19.83 2.43
N VAL A 57 -1.80 -19.14 1.96
CA VAL A 57 -2.25 -17.87 2.57
C VAL A 57 -3.21 -18.17 3.72
N ILE A 58 -2.84 -17.76 4.94
CA ILE A 58 -3.68 -17.85 6.14
C ILE A 58 -4.26 -16.47 6.42
N ASN A 59 -5.58 -16.37 6.50
CA ASN A 59 -6.26 -15.10 6.75
C ASN A 59 -6.77 -14.97 8.19
N ASP A 60 -6.98 -16.10 8.88
CA ASP A 60 -7.46 -16.14 10.26
C ASP A 60 -6.44 -16.83 11.15
N LEU A 61 -6.07 -16.18 12.26
CA LEU A 61 -5.16 -16.75 13.25
C LEU A 61 -5.78 -17.92 14.04
N ASP A 62 -7.09 -18.10 14.02
CA ASP A 62 -7.76 -19.22 14.67
C ASP A 62 -7.47 -20.54 13.93
N GLU A 63 -7.11 -20.48 12.66
CA GLU A 63 -6.71 -21.64 11.86
C GLU A 63 -5.29 -22.15 12.17
N LEU A 64 -4.44 -21.36 12.86
CA LEU A 64 -3.02 -21.70 13.13
C LEU A 64 -2.83 -23.04 13.83
N SER A 65 -3.78 -23.46 14.67
CA SER A 65 -3.72 -24.72 15.39
C SER A 65 -3.95 -25.96 14.51
N SER A 66 -4.61 -25.79 13.35
CA SER A 66 -4.90 -26.84 12.38
C SER A 66 -3.78 -27.06 11.35
N HIS A 67 -2.82 -26.13 11.29
CA HIS A 67 -1.71 -26.20 10.34
C HIS A 67 -0.46 -26.80 10.96
N GLU A 68 0.29 -27.58 10.14
CA GLU A 68 1.61 -28.07 10.49
C GLU A 68 2.56 -26.88 10.74
N LYS A 69 3.51 -27.07 11.68
CA LYS A 69 4.46 -25.99 11.97
C LYS A 69 5.47 -25.84 10.82
N GLY A 70 5.75 -24.60 10.50
CA GLY A 70 6.62 -24.21 9.40
C GLY A 70 7.00 -22.74 9.50
N VAL A 71 7.28 -22.13 8.36
CA VAL A 71 7.65 -20.72 8.25
C VAL A 71 6.38 -19.87 8.02
N MET A 72 6.16 -18.87 8.86
CA MET A 72 5.11 -17.87 8.70
C MET A 72 5.71 -16.53 8.26
N ILE A 73 5.36 -16.07 7.08
CA ILE A 73 5.85 -14.80 6.52
C ILE A 73 4.81 -13.70 6.75
N ILE A 74 5.22 -12.66 7.49
CA ILE A 74 4.36 -11.50 7.73
C ILE A 74 4.35 -10.61 6.48
N ARG A 75 3.15 -10.29 6.00
CA ARG A 75 2.93 -9.45 4.80
C ARG A 75 3.60 -8.07 4.88
N SER A 76 3.85 -7.47 3.71
CA SER A 76 4.52 -6.16 3.57
C SER A 76 3.80 -5.00 4.28
N HIS A 77 2.49 -5.11 4.47
CA HIS A 77 1.65 -4.12 5.16
C HIS A 77 1.83 -4.11 6.69
N GLY A 78 2.52 -5.12 7.23
CA GLY A 78 2.60 -5.33 8.67
C GLY A 78 1.30 -5.86 9.27
N ILE A 79 1.37 -6.13 10.55
CA ILE A 79 0.27 -6.64 11.40
C ILE A 79 0.34 -5.96 12.76
N SER A 80 -0.70 -6.13 13.58
CA SER A 80 -0.70 -5.65 14.96
C SER A 80 0.32 -6.41 15.83
N LYS A 81 0.71 -5.81 16.95
CA LYS A 81 1.60 -6.43 17.93
C LYS A 81 1.01 -7.71 18.49
N ALA A 82 -0.28 -7.71 18.83
CA ALA A 82 -0.97 -8.88 19.35
C ALA A 82 -0.99 -10.06 18.35
N GLU A 83 -1.25 -9.78 17.05
CA GLU A 83 -1.18 -10.80 15.99
C GLU A 83 0.23 -11.37 15.87
N TYR A 84 1.25 -10.51 15.86
CA TYR A 84 2.65 -10.93 15.78
C TYR A 84 3.05 -11.86 16.94
N ASP A 85 2.71 -11.45 18.17
CA ASP A 85 3.01 -12.23 19.38
C ASP A 85 2.24 -13.56 19.37
N ARG A 86 1.00 -13.57 18.91
CA ARG A 86 0.19 -14.80 18.81
C ARG A 86 0.82 -15.80 17.82
N ILE A 87 1.23 -15.36 16.62
CA ILE A 87 1.89 -16.22 15.63
C ILE A 87 3.16 -16.82 16.21
N LYS A 88 4.00 -16.00 16.83
CA LYS A 88 5.25 -16.44 17.45
C LYS A 88 5.01 -17.47 18.57
N ASN A 89 4.00 -17.23 19.41
CA ASN A 89 3.66 -18.13 20.52
C ASN A 89 3.05 -19.46 20.04
N CYS A 90 2.49 -19.51 18.84
CA CYS A 90 2.01 -20.75 18.22
C CYS A 90 3.13 -21.67 17.70
N GLY A 91 4.41 -21.27 17.78
CA GLY A 91 5.56 -22.11 17.44
C GLY A 91 5.90 -22.13 15.95
N PHE A 92 5.46 -21.14 15.16
CA PHE A 92 5.94 -20.92 13.80
C PHE A 92 7.28 -20.18 13.81
N GLU A 93 8.15 -20.49 12.85
CA GLU A 93 9.27 -19.63 12.52
C GLU A 93 8.74 -18.39 11.80
N VAL A 94 9.06 -17.18 12.30
CA VAL A 94 8.49 -15.94 11.77
C VAL A 94 9.50 -15.20 10.92
N LEU A 95 9.23 -15.09 9.61
CA LEU A 95 9.94 -14.18 8.72
C LEU A 95 9.12 -12.89 8.55
N ASN A 96 9.70 -11.77 8.95
CA ASN A 96 8.99 -10.49 8.94
C ASN A 96 9.28 -9.72 7.63
N ALA A 97 8.35 -9.79 6.66
CA ALA A 97 8.42 -9.05 5.42
C ALA A 97 7.79 -7.64 5.51
N THR A 98 7.35 -7.20 6.68
CA THR A 98 6.85 -5.83 6.88
C THR A 98 7.82 -4.82 6.28
N CYS A 99 7.29 -3.93 5.43
CA CYS A 99 8.09 -2.87 4.83
C CYS A 99 8.76 -2.01 5.94
N PRO A 100 10.07 -1.69 5.83
CA PRO A 100 10.75 -0.86 6.84
C PRO A 100 10.09 0.49 7.10
N PHE A 101 9.44 1.08 6.09
CA PHE A 101 8.67 2.33 6.27
C PHE A 101 7.44 2.11 7.15
N VAL A 102 6.74 0.99 7.00
CA VAL A 102 5.61 0.61 7.86
C VAL A 102 6.08 0.28 9.28
N SER A 103 7.17 -0.49 9.42
CA SER A 103 7.77 -0.79 10.74
C SER A 103 8.17 0.48 11.49
N LYS A 104 8.62 1.51 10.78
CA LYS A 104 8.92 2.83 11.37
C LYS A 104 7.66 3.50 11.93
N ILE A 105 6.52 3.36 11.26
CA ILE A 105 5.25 3.91 11.76
C ILE A 105 4.81 3.15 13.02
N HIS A 106 4.89 1.83 13.02
CA HIS A 106 4.61 0.99 14.19
C HIS A 106 5.40 1.49 15.40
N ARG A 107 6.72 1.70 15.23
CA ARG A 107 7.56 2.23 16.29
C ARG A 107 7.16 3.64 16.74
N TYR A 108 6.79 4.52 15.82
CA TYR A 108 6.32 5.85 16.20
C TYR A 108 5.05 5.77 17.04
N VAL A 109 4.07 4.99 16.60
CA VAL A 109 2.80 4.83 17.33
C VAL A 109 3.06 4.24 18.73
N GLU A 110 3.88 3.20 18.85
CA GLU A 110 4.26 2.60 20.13
C GLU A 110 4.94 3.63 21.06
N VAL A 111 5.92 4.39 20.55
CA VAL A 111 6.67 5.38 21.36
C VAL A 111 5.81 6.56 21.78
N TYR A 112 4.98 7.11 20.87
CA TYR A 112 4.18 8.30 21.21
C TYR A 112 2.99 7.92 22.11
N SER A 113 2.34 6.79 21.87
CA SER A 113 1.25 6.31 22.73
C SER A 113 1.75 6.02 24.15
N SER A 114 2.92 5.37 24.32
CA SER A 114 3.52 5.11 25.64
C SER A 114 3.95 6.40 26.36
N LYS A 115 4.21 7.49 25.64
CA LYS A 115 4.46 8.83 26.21
C LYS A 115 3.17 9.58 26.58
N GLY A 116 2.01 8.95 26.44
CA GLY A 116 0.73 9.50 26.78
C GLY A 116 0.09 10.42 25.74
N TYR A 117 0.55 10.36 24.47
CA TYR A 117 -0.13 11.04 23.36
C TYR A 117 -1.36 10.24 22.93
N ASP A 118 -2.38 10.95 22.43
CA ASP A 118 -3.39 10.35 21.58
C ASP A 118 -2.83 10.21 20.15
N ILE A 119 -3.32 9.24 19.41
CA ILE A 119 -2.85 8.96 18.06
C ILE A 119 -3.97 9.24 17.04
N LEU A 120 -3.64 10.03 16.02
CA LEU A 120 -4.50 10.23 14.85
C LEU A 120 -3.83 9.57 13.64
N ILE A 121 -4.48 8.58 13.07
CA ILE A 121 -4.01 7.87 11.87
C ILE A 121 -4.79 8.39 10.67
N VAL A 122 -4.09 8.96 9.70
CA VAL A 122 -4.69 9.40 8.43
C VAL A 122 -4.57 8.25 7.43
N GLY A 123 -5.68 7.60 7.10
CA GLY A 123 -5.70 6.44 6.21
C GLY A 123 -7.05 5.74 6.16
N SER A 124 -7.16 4.71 5.32
CA SER A 124 -8.39 3.93 5.17
C SER A 124 -8.60 3.00 6.39
N PRO A 125 -9.71 3.10 7.13
CA PRO A 125 -9.92 2.35 8.37
C PRO A 125 -9.87 0.83 8.22
N LYS A 126 -10.25 0.31 7.04
CA LYS A 126 -10.28 -1.14 6.75
C LYS A 126 -9.00 -1.66 6.10
N HIS A 127 -8.05 -0.77 5.79
CA HIS A 127 -6.80 -1.19 5.14
C HIS A 127 -5.90 -1.96 6.10
N PRO A 128 -5.31 -3.10 5.70
CA PRO A 128 -4.46 -3.93 6.56
C PRO A 128 -3.32 -3.16 7.24
N GLU A 129 -2.66 -2.24 6.53
CA GLU A 129 -1.59 -1.40 7.08
C GLU A 129 -2.11 -0.53 8.24
N VAL A 130 -3.28 0.11 8.08
CA VAL A 130 -3.87 0.98 9.12
C VAL A 130 -4.31 0.17 10.33
N CYS A 131 -4.89 -1.02 10.11
CA CYS A 131 -5.23 -1.95 11.19
C CYS A 131 -3.95 -2.37 11.96
N GLY A 132 -2.88 -2.71 11.24
CA GLY A 132 -1.58 -3.01 11.81
C GLY A 132 -1.05 -1.85 12.66
N ILE A 133 -0.97 -0.63 12.07
CA ILE A 133 -0.49 0.58 12.76
C ILE A 133 -1.26 0.82 14.06
N LYS A 134 -2.61 0.74 14.02
CA LYS A 134 -3.46 0.91 15.20
C LYS A 134 -3.09 -0.07 16.32
N GLY A 135 -2.81 -1.33 15.96
CA GLY A 135 -2.50 -2.40 16.91
C GLY A 135 -1.13 -2.29 17.59
N TRP A 136 -0.33 -1.27 17.31
CA TRP A 136 0.92 -0.95 18.00
C TRP A 136 0.76 0.17 19.04
N ALA A 137 -0.42 0.77 19.15
CA ALA A 137 -0.69 1.75 20.19
C ALA A 137 -0.83 1.08 21.56
N ASP A 138 -0.41 1.80 22.62
CA ASP A 138 -0.67 1.40 24.01
C ASP A 138 -2.18 1.26 24.24
N GLU A 139 -2.59 0.28 25.05
CA GLU A 139 -3.99 0.00 25.32
C GLU A 139 -4.76 1.19 25.94
N LYS A 140 -4.07 2.06 26.66
CA LYS A 140 -4.65 3.28 27.28
C LYS A 140 -4.68 4.49 26.35
N CYS A 141 -4.17 4.31 25.12
CA CYS A 141 -4.12 5.37 24.13
C CYS A 141 -5.45 5.48 23.38
N HIS A 142 -5.95 6.71 23.21
CA HIS A 142 -7.06 6.93 22.30
C HIS A 142 -6.53 7.03 20.85
N VAL A 143 -6.96 6.11 19.99
CA VAL A 143 -6.58 6.08 18.57
C VAL A 143 -7.80 6.40 17.72
N THR A 144 -7.70 7.47 16.93
CA THR A 144 -8.71 7.84 15.92
C THR A 144 -8.14 7.64 14.52
N ILE A 145 -8.97 7.17 13.60
CA ILE A 145 -8.63 7.04 12.19
C ILE A 145 -9.52 7.97 11.39
N ILE A 146 -8.92 8.76 10.51
CA ILE A 146 -9.62 9.66 9.59
C ILE A 146 -9.10 9.45 8.17
N ASN A 147 -9.96 9.69 7.18
CA ASN A 147 -9.64 9.40 5.78
C ASN A 147 -9.89 10.59 4.83
N SER A 148 -10.50 11.66 5.31
CA SER A 148 -10.88 12.80 4.49
C SER A 148 -10.76 14.14 5.24
N PRO A 149 -10.69 15.28 4.52
CA PRO A 149 -10.80 16.60 5.13
C PRO A 149 -12.09 16.78 5.93
N GLU A 150 -13.22 16.21 5.47
CA GLU A 150 -14.50 16.26 6.20
C GLU A 150 -14.42 15.54 7.55
N ASP A 151 -13.74 14.36 7.60
CA ASP A 151 -13.48 13.69 8.89
C ASP A 151 -12.64 14.56 9.82
N ALA A 152 -11.67 15.30 9.26
CA ALA A 152 -10.84 16.23 10.04
C ALA A 152 -11.63 17.42 10.56
N GLU A 153 -12.57 17.96 9.78
CA GLU A 153 -13.48 19.02 10.21
C GLU A 153 -14.37 18.57 11.37
N ASN A 154 -14.87 17.34 11.29
CA ASN A 154 -15.74 16.74 12.31
C ASN A 154 -14.96 16.17 13.52
N TYR A 155 -13.64 16.05 13.41
CA TYR A 155 -12.82 15.50 14.50
C TYR A 155 -12.84 16.39 15.73
N MET A 156 -13.25 15.80 16.86
CA MET A 156 -13.25 16.45 18.17
C MET A 156 -12.37 15.66 19.14
N LYS A 157 -11.35 16.31 19.65
CA LYS A 157 -10.45 15.71 20.64
C LYS A 157 -11.05 15.85 22.03
N ASN A 158 -11.32 14.72 22.68
CA ASN A 158 -11.98 14.66 24.00
C ASN A 158 -10.99 14.54 25.17
N SER A 159 -9.72 14.84 24.97
CA SER A 159 -8.68 14.73 25.99
C SER A 159 -7.78 15.95 26.02
N THR A 160 -7.08 16.16 27.14
CA THR A 160 -6.04 17.19 27.29
C THR A 160 -4.65 16.74 26.84
N LYS A 161 -4.52 15.47 26.41
CA LYS A 161 -3.24 14.90 25.96
C LYS A 161 -2.77 15.55 24.65
N LYS A 162 -1.47 15.49 24.37
CA LYS A 162 -0.92 15.85 23.05
C LYS A 162 -1.41 14.87 21.99
N LEU A 163 -1.45 15.30 20.73
CA LEU A 163 -1.89 14.49 19.60
C LEU A 163 -0.70 14.21 18.66
N CYS A 164 -0.42 12.95 18.41
CA CYS A 164 0.53 12.55 17.36
C CYS A 164 -0.23 12.12 16.10
N ILE A 165 0.10 12.73 14.97
CA ILE A 165 -0.51 12.46 13.68
C ILE A 165 0.46 11.67 12.82
N VAL A 166 0.03 10.50 12.35
CA VAL A 166 0.73 9.64 11.37
C VAL A 166 -0.18 9.35 10.19
N SER A 167 0.37 8.90 9.08
CA SER A 167 -0.42 8.52 7.90
C SER A 167 -0.09 7.12 7.41
N GLN A 168 -1.06 6.50 6.71
CA GLN A 168 -0.83 5.36 5.86
C GLN A 168 0.21 5.70 4.78
N THR A 169 1.15 4.78 4.51
CA THR A 169 2.29 5.03 3.61
C THR A 169 1.88 5.39 2.17
N THR A 170 0.71 4.93 1.73
CA THR A 170 0.17 5.13 0.38
C THR A 170 -0.88 6.25 0.30
N PHE A 171 -1.06 7.04 1.36
CA PHE A 171 -2.05 8.11 1.37
C PHE A 171 -1.71 9.23 0.37
N ASN A 172 -2.71 9.97 -0.09
CA ASN A 172 -2.50 11.11 -0.98
C ASN A 172 -1.83 12.26 -0.23
N TYR A 173 -0.68 12.72 -0.72
CA TYR A 173 0.13 13.74 -0.07
C TYR A 173 -0.62 15.06 0.13
N ASN A 174 -1.29 15.57 -0.90
CA ASN A 174 -2.02 16.84 -0.81
C ASN A 174 -3.18 16.74 0.18
N LYS A 175 -3.98 15.67 0.12
CA LYS A 175 -5.07 15.44 1.08
C LYS A 175 -4.55 15.33 2.52
N PHE A 176 -3.34 14.78 2.73
CA PHE A 176 -2.72 14.73 4.05
C PHE A 176 -2.39 16.14 4.57
N GLN A 177 -1.83 17.00 3.71
CA GLN A 177 -1.54 18.39 4.07
C GLN A 177 -2.82 19.14 4.46
N ASP A 178 -3.89 19.02 3.66
CA ASP A 178 -5.19 19.64 3.95
C ASP A 178 -5.72 19.18 5.32
N ILE A 179 -5.67 17.89 5.61
CA ILE A 179 -6.10 17.31 6.88
C ILE A 179 -5.29 17.88 8.05
N VAL A 180 -3.97 17.94 7.91
CA VAL A 180 -3.08 18.48 8.94
C VAL A 180 -3.37 19.95 9.21
N GLU A 181 -3.61 20.77 8.17
CA GLU A 181 -3.97 22.16 8.31
C GLU A 181 -5.31 22.37 9.05
N ILE A 182 -6.32 21.56 8.73
CA ILE A 182 -7.62 21.58 9.40
C ILE A 182 -7.45 21.28 10.89
N ILE A 183 -6.71 20.22 11.22
CA ILE A 183 -6.46 19.82 12.62
C ILE A 183 -5.66 20.90 13.38
N ALA A 184 -4.65 21.50 12.74
CA ALA A 184 -3.83 22.56 13.33
C ALA A 184 -4.67 23.80 13.69
N LYS A 185 -5.62 24.18 12.83
CA LYS A 185 -6.55 25.32 13.08
C LYS A 185 -7.46 25.11 14.29
N LYS A 186 -7.62 23.88 14.79
CA LYS A 186 -8.42 23.58 15.99
C LYS A 186 -7.69 23.87 17.31
N GLY A 187 -6.42 24.30 17.26
CA GLY A 187 -5.65 24.71 18.44
C GLY A 187 -5.18 23.57 19.34
N TYR A 188 -5.14 22.33 18.84
CA TYR A 188 -4.59 21.18 19.57
C TYR A 188 -3.05 21.23 19.62
N ASP A 189 -2.45 20.73 20.73
CA ASP A 189 -1.00 20.50 20.79
C ASP A 189 -0.69 19.25 19.95
N ILE A 190 -0.17 19.45 18.73
CA ILE A 190 0.04 18.41 17.73
C ILE A 190 1.52 18.15 17.45
N THR A 191 1.86 16.89 17.22
CA THR A 191 3.12 16.45 16.62
C THR A 191 2.79 15.72 15.33
N VAL A 192 3.21 16.27 14.19
CA VAL A 192 2.94 15.69 12.87
C VAL A 192 4.17 14.91 12.40
N LEU A 193 4.00 13.64 12.13
CA LEU A 193 5.00 12.79 11.51
C LEU A 193 4.52 12.44 10.10
N ASN A 194 5.10 13.07 9.08
CA ASN A 194 4.82 12.69 7.71
C ASN A 194 5.40 11.29 7.45
N THR A 195 4.51 10.30 7.42
CA THR A 195 4.87 8.89 7.22
C THR A 195 4.46 8.35 5.84
N ILE A 196 4.03 9.24 4.94
CA ILE A 196 3.84 8.88 3.53
C ILE A 196 5.20 8.44 2.97
N CYS A 197 5.22 7.30 2.29
CA CYS A 197 6.45 6.76 1.74
C CYS A 197 6.96 7.64 0.58
N ASN A 198 8.24 7.95 0.55
CA ASN A 198 8.86 8.71 -0.54
C ASN A 198 8.58 8.08 -1.94
N ALA A 199 8.57 6.74 -2.01
CA ALA A 199 8.19 6.06 -3.25
C ALA A 199 6.75 6.36 -3.69
N THR A 200 5.83 6.60 -2.75
CA THR A 200 4.46 7.02 -3.03
C THR A 200 4.42 8.45 -3.58
N GLU A 201 5.14 9.37 -2.95
CA GLU A 201 5.21 10.77 -3.36
C GLU A 201 5.81 10.91 -4.77
N VAL A 202 6.92 10.22 -5.03
CA VAL A 202 7.56 10.19 -6.36
C VAL A 202 6.59 9.68 -7.42
N ARG A 203 5.89 8.54 -7.15
CA ARG A 203 4.91 7.98 -8.10
C ARG A 203 3.74 8.91 -8.35
N GLN A 204 3.17 9.51 -7.33
CA GLN A 204 2.03 10.43 -7.47
C GLN A 204 2.41 11.67 -8.28
N THR A 205 3.60 12.22 -8.03
CA THR A 205 4.12 13.38 -8.78
C THR A 205 4.40 13.04 -10.23
N GLU A 206 5.04 11.90 -10.49
CA GLU A 206 5.38 11.47 -11.85
C GLU A 206 4.13 11.09 -12.65
N ALA A 207 3.21 10.31 -12.04
CA ALA A 207 1.95 9.93 -12.68
C ALA A 207 1.12 11.15 -13.11
N ARG A 208 1.06 12.19 -12.26
CA ARG A 208 0.42 13.46 -12.62
C ARG A 208 1.07 14.10 -13.84
N LYS A 209 2.41 14.21 -13.86
CA LYS A 209 3.14 14.81 -15.00
C LYS A 209 2.93 14.04 -16.29
N VAL A 210 2.96 12.71 -16.24
CA VAL A 210 2.71 11.88 -17.42
C VAL A 210 1.27 12.07 -17.90
N ALA A 211 0.29 12.05 -16.98
CA ALA A 211 -1.12 12.23 -17.34
C ALA A 211 -1.41 13.60 -17.96
N GLN A 212 -0.74 14.68 -17.52
CA GLN A 212 -0.88 16.03 -18.08
C GLN A 212 -0.41 16.13 -19.53
N CYS A 213 0.50 15.25 -19.96
CA CYS A 213 1.05 15.24 -21.31
C CYS A 213 0.42 14.15 -22.20
N SER A 214 -0.59 13.43 -21.72
CA SER A 214 -1.17 12.27 -22.40
C SER A 214 -2.60 12.53 -22.87
N ASP A 215 -2.96 12.01 -24.04
CA ASP A 215 -4.33 11.95 -24.55
C ASP A 215 -5.07 10.73 -23.99
N VAL A 216 -4.30 9.67 -23.72
CA VAL A 216 -4.76 8.41 -23.09
C VAL A 216 -3.82 8.04 -21.97
N MET A 217 -4.35 7.70 -20.81
CA MET A 217 -3.57 7.27 -19.65
C MET A 217 -3.98 5.87 -19.20
N ILE A 218 -3.01 4.99 -18.97
CA ILE A 218 -3.22 3.63 -18.49
C ILE A 218 -2.57 3.50 -17.11
N VAL A 219 -3.38 3.12 -16.13
CA VAL A 219 -2.94 2.86 -14.76
C VAL A 219 -3.07 1.37 -14.50
N ILE A 220 -1.93 0.69 -14.31
CA ILE A 220 -1.86 -0.76 -14.18
C ILE A 220 -1.73 -1.14 -12.70
N GLY A 221 -2.53 -2.08 -12.23
CA GLY A 221 -2.38 -2.72 -10.92
C GLY A 221 -3.69 -3.19 -10.31
N ASP A 222 -3.56 -3.86 -9.19
CA ASP A 222 -4.67 -4.50 -8.48
C ASP A 222 -5.67 -3.46 -7.92
N ARG A 223 -6.97 -3.78 -8.02
CA ARG A 223 -8.07 -2.93 -7.56
C ARG A 223 -8.10 -2.78 -6.03
N HIS A 224 -7.53 -3.72 -5.28
CA HIS A 224 -7.39 -3.67 -3.82
C HIS A 224 -6.14 -2.88 -3.37
N SER A 225 -5.25 -2.52 -4.31
CA SER A 225 -4.06 -1.72 -4.03
C SER A 225 -4.40 -0.26 -3.80
N SER A 226 -4.29 0.20 -2.55
CA SER A 226 -4.50 1.61 -2.18
C SER A 226 -3.60 2.56 -2.99
N ASN A 227 -2.34 2.18 -3.24
CA ASN A 227 -1.44 2.99 -4.05
C ASN A 227 -1.96 3.12 -5.49
N THR A 228 -2.41 2.03 -6.12
CA THR A 228 -2.90 2.07 -7.51
C THR A 228 -4.19 2.89 -7.62
N GLN A 229 -5.11 2.74 -6.67
CA GLN A 229 -6.34 3.56 -6.61
C GLN A 229 -6.01 5.06 -6.57
N LYS A 230 -5.02 5.46 -5.75
CA LYS A 230 -4.60 6.88 -5.67
C LYS A 230 -3.95 7.38 -6.95
N LEU A 231 -3.14 6.55 -7.62
CA LEU A 231 -2.58 6.88 -8.93
C LEU A 231 -3.69 7.08 -9.96
N PHE A 232 -4.69 6.19 -9.98
CA PHE A 232 -5.82 6.32 -10.88
C PHE A 232 -6.62 7.61 -10.63
N GLU A 233 -6.94 7.95 -9.36
CA GLU A 233 -7.60 9.21 -9.01
C GLU A 233 -6.83 10.42 -9.54
N ILE A 234 -5.50 10.43 -9.34
CA ILE A 234 -4.63 11.52 -9.79
C ILE A 234 -4.62 11.62 -11.32
N CYS A 235 -4.41 10.50 -12.01
CA CYS A 235 -4.36 10.49 -13.47
C CYS A 235 -5.70 10.89 -14.09
N LYS A 236 -6.82 10.41 -13.53
CA LYS A 236 -8.17 10.71 -14.00
C LYS A 236 -8.53 12.20 -13.90
N ASN A 237 -7.97 12.90 -12.91
CA ASN A 237 -8.17 14.34 -12.77
C ASN A 237 -7.41 15.16 -13.84
N GLU A 238 -6.28 14.63 -14.33
CA GLU A 238 -5.44 15.31 -15.33
C GLU A 238 -5.77 14.87 -16.78
N CYS A 239 -6.11 13.59 -16.99
CA CYS A 239 -6.45 12.99 -18.28
C CYS A 239 -7.82 12.32 -18.23
N LYS A 240 -8.78 12.83 -19.04
CA LYS A 240 -10.16 12.29 -19.07
C LYS A 240 -10.21 10.82 -19.54
N ASN A 241 -9.35 10.45 -20.50
CA ASN A 241 -9.29 9.09 -21.05
C ASN A 241 -8.29 8.25 -20.23
N THR A 242 -8.60 8.03 -18.95
CA THR A 242 -7.78 7.21 -18.06
C THR A 242 -8.44 5.85 -17.84
N TYR A 243 -7.69 4.79 -18.12
CA TYR A 243 -8.07 3.39 -17.94
C TYR A 243 -7.38 2.81 -16.71
N TYR A 244 -8.10 1.99 -15.94
CA TYR A 244 -7.57 1.26 -14.79
C TYR A 244 -7.69 -0.23 -15.09
N ILE A 245 -6.56 -0.91 -15.23
CA ILE A 245 -6.48 -2.33 -15.59
C ILE A 245 -5.58 -3.10 -14.62
N GLN A 246 -5.88 -4.38 -14.38
CA GLN A 246 -5.01 -5.29 -13.63
C GLN A 246 -4.10 -6.08 -14.58
N THR A 247 -4.68 -6.54 -15.69
CA THR A 247 -3.98 -7.31 -16.73
C THR A 247 -4.18 -6.67 -18.09
N SER A 248 -3.39 -7.07 -19.06
CA SER A 248 -3.46 -6.59 -20.44
C SER A 248 -4.82 -6.86 -21.10
N ASP A 249 -5.45 -7.98 -20.79
CA ASP A 249 -6.72 -8.42 -21.40
C ASP A 249 -7.93 -7.54 -20.99
N GLU A 250 -7.79 -6.73 -19.94
CA GLU A 250 -8.86 -5.82 -19.50
C GLU A 250 -8.99 -4.57 -20.38
N MET A 251 -8.12 -4.36 -21.35
CA MET A 251 -8.13 -3.18 -22.20
C MET A 251 -8.36 -3.52 -23.67
N ASP A 252 -9.28 -2.78 -24.29
CA ASP A 252 -9.44 -2.72 -25.74
C ASP A 252 -8.47 -1.69 -26.34
N TYR A 253 -7.36 -2.18 -26.86
CA TYR A 253 -6.30 -1.33 -27.44
C TYR A 253 -6.70 -0.67 -28.75
N THR A 254 -7.74 -1.13 -29.47
CA THR A 254 -8.22 -0.51 -30.70
C THR A 254 -8.79 0.90 -30.48
N GLN A 255 -9.03 1.28 -29.22
CA GLN A 255 -9.42 2.65 -28.85
C GLN A 255 -8.24 3.65 -28.87
N ILE A 256 -7.01 3.14 -28.93
CA ILE A 256 -5.81 3.98 -29.05
C ILE A 256 -5.66 4.33 -30.54
N ARG A 257 -5.56 5.64 -30.83
CA ARG A 257 -5.30 6.12 -32.17
C ARG A 257 -3.81 6.34 -32.36
N SER A 258 -3.31 6.10 -33.57
CA SER A 258 -1.89 6.22 -33.92
C SER A 258 -1.26 7.62 -33.70
N ASN A 259 -2.06 8.64 -33.45
CA ASN A 259 -1.60 9.99 -33.13
C ASN A 259 -1.76 10.37 -31.65
N ASN A 260 -2.21 9.45 -30.79
CA ASN A 260 -2.35 9.73 -29.36
C ASN A 260 -1.00 9.70 -28.65
N ASN A 261 -0.81 10.62 -27.71
CA ASN A 261 0.22 10.49 -26.69
C ASN A 261 -0.33 9.60 -25.57
N VAL A 262 0.28 8.43 -25.38
CA VAL A 262 -0.17 7.45 -24.39
C VAL A 262 0.77 7.45 -23.19
N GLY A 263 0.21 7.63 -22.00
CA GLY A 263 0.94 7.53 -20.75
C GLY A 263 0.64 6.19 -20.04
N ILE A 264 1.67 5.57 -19.48
CA ILE A 264 1.53 4.39 -18.62
C ILE A 264 2.13 4.66 -17.26
N THR A 265 1.40 4.36 -16.21
CA THR A 265 1.93 4.22 -14.85
C THR A 265 1.45 2.92 -14.23
N ALA A 266 2.10 2.46 -13.16
CA ALA A 266 1.71 1.24 -12.49
C ALA A 266 1.88 1.34 -10.98
N GLY A 267 1.03 0.60 -10.27
CA GLY A 267 1.09 0.48 -8.82
C GLY A 267 2.38 -0.14 -8.30
N ALA A 268 2.70 0.15 -7.03
CA ALA A 268 3.89 -0.35 -6.34
C ALA A 268 3.92 -1.89 -6.15
N SER A 269 2.81 -2.57 -6.41
CA SER A 269 2.67 -4.02 -6.38
C SER A 269 2.44 -4.66 -7.76
N THR A 270 2.68 -3.91 -8.84
CA THR A 270 2.52 -4.40 -10.23
C THR A 270 3.82 -4.97 -10.73
N PRO A 271 3.87 -6.25 -11.16
CA PRO A 271 5.08 -6.86 -11.72
C PRO A 271 5.43 -6.27 -13.09
N ASN A 272 6.73 -6.29 -13.42
CA ASN A 272 7.25 -5.72 -14.67
C ASN A 272 6.71 -6.39 -15.93
N ASN A 273 6.52 -7.71 -15.92
CA ASN A 273 5.99 -8.44 -17.07
C ASN A 273 4.64 -7.92 -17.55
N ILE A 274 3.74 -7.54 -16.63
CA ILE A 274 2.43 -6.94 -16.99
C ILE A 274 2.64 -5.57 -17.63
N ILE A 275 3.55 -4.75 -17.09
CA ILE A 275 3.85 -3.42 -17.64
C ILE A 275 4.44 -3.54 -19.06
N GLU A 276 5.34 -4.49 -19.27
CA GLU A 276 5.96 -4.76 -20.57
C GLU A 276 4.94 -5.24 -21.60
N GLU A 277 4.04 -6.15 -21.21
CA GLU A 277 2.96 -6.66 -22.06
C GLU A 277 2.03 -5.53 -22.51
N VAL A 278 1.51 -4.73 -21.58
CA VAL A 278 0.66 -3.57 -21.89
C VAL A 278 1.40 -2.59 -22.79
N SER A 279 2.67 -2.30 -22.49
CA SER A 279 3.49 -1.38 -23.28
C SER A 279 3.72 -1.86 -24.71
N LYS A 280 3.89 -3.17 -24.90
CA LYS A 280 4.03 -3.81 -26.23
C LYS A 280 2.73 -3.67 -27.03
N ASN A 281 1.60 -3.93 -26.41
CA ASN A 281 0.30 -3.82 -27.06
C ASN A 281 -0.01 -2.38 -27.48
N VAL A 282 0.27 -1.40 -26.60
CA VAL A 282 0.15 0.02 -26.95
C VAL A 282 1.03 0.41 -28.15
N ARG A 283 2.29 -0.06 -28.19
CA ARG A 283 3.19 0.25 -29.33
C ARG A 283 2.72 -0.31 -30.65
N ASN A 284 1.97 -1.40 -30.65
CA ASN A 284 1.41 -1.97 -31.87
C ASN A 284 0.30 -1.12 -32.50
N GLU A 285 -0.33 -0.24 -31.70
CA GLU A 285 -1.42 0.65 -32.13
C GLU A 285 -0.94 2.07 -32.49
N LEU A 286 0.29 2.46 -32.06
CA LEU A 286 0.90 3.76 -32.33
C LEU A 286 1.71 3.76 -33.64
#